data_696e63386d086b67da4333608d5c6489
#
_entry.id   696e63386d086b67da4333608d5c6489
#
_cell.length_a   1.000
_cell.length_b   1.000
_cell.length_c   1.000
_cell.angle_alpha   90.00
_cell.angle_beta   90.00
_cell.angle_gamma   90.00
#
_symmetry.space_group_name_H-M   'P 1'
#
loop_
_entity.id
_entity.type
_entity.pdbx_description
1 polymer ?
#
loop_
_entity_poly.entity_id
_entity_poly.type
_entity_poly.pdbx_seq_one_letter_code
_entity_poly.pdbx_strand_id
1 'polypeptide(L)'
;MARVLALIGALLAMSSVGSALYTKKDVVVELNPDNFDHRVKDSQGVWIVEFYAPWCGHCKSLAPEYKKAAKALNGIVGVGAVDCDVHKSLCGQYGVRGFPTIKVSFT
;
A
#
# COMPACT_ATOMS: atom_id res chain seq x y z
N MET A 1 32.84 -22.64 11.69
CA MET A 1 31.76 -22.11 12.51
C MET A 1 31.38 -20.71 12.10
N ALA A 2 32.31 -19.79 11.90
CA ALA A 2 31.99 -18.42 11.48
C ALA A 2 31.24 -18.36 10.15
N ARG A 3 31.54 -19.25 9.20
CA ARG A 3 30.85 -19.27 7.89
C ARG A 3 29.40 -19.70 7.99
N VAL A 4 29.05 -20.59 8.92
CA VAL A 4 27.66 -21.04 9.12
C VAL A 4 26.83 -19.92 9.68
N LEU A 5 27.34 -19.15 10.63
CA LEU A 5 26.66 -18.02 11.20
C LEU A 5 26.38 -16.92 10.17
N ALA A 6 27.34 -16.67 9.27
CA ALA A 6 27.17 -15.70 8.20
C ALA A 6 26.08 -16.12 7.22
N LEU A 7 25.98 -17.41 6.89
CA LEU A 7 24.93 -17.93 6.02
C LEU A 7 23.53 -17.79 6.65
N ILE A 8 23.40 -18.06 7.94
CA ILE A 8 22.13 -17.90 8.65
C ILE A 8 21.70 -16.43 8.65
N GLY A 9 22.63 -15.50 8.88
CA GLY A 9 22.35 -14.08 8.84
C GLY A 9 21.88 -13.61 7.47
N ALA A 10 22.50 -14.12 6.39
CA ALA A 10 22.11 -13.79 5.03
C ALA A 10 20.71 -14.30 4.71
N LEU A 11 20.33 -15.50 5.15
CA LEU A 11 19.01 -16.05 4.96
C LEU A 11 17.94 -15.22 5.68
N LEU A 12 18.20 -14.79 6.90
CA LEU A 12 17.27 -13.95 7.65
C LEU A 12 17.10 -12.59 6.98
N ALA A 13 18.16 -12.00 6.46
CA ALA A 13 18.09 -10.73 5.74
C ALA A 13 17.24 -10.87 4.47
N MET A 14 17.34 -11.98 3.75
CA MET A 14 16.56 -12.23 2.55
C MET A 14 15.08 -12.45 2.85
N SER A 15 14.73 -13.05 3.99
CA SER A 15 13.35 -13.32 4.34
C SER A 15 12.58 -12.06 4.72
N SER A 16 13.25 -10.96 5.02
CA SER A 16 12.62 -9.68 5.37
C SER A 16 12.36 -8.79 4.17
N VAL A 17 12.80 -9.21 2.96
CA VAL A 17 12.67 -8.38 1.75
C VAL A 17 11.36 -8.72 1.04
N GLY A 18 10.52 -7.72 0.82
CA GLY A 18 9.69 -7.74 -0.34
C GLY A 18 8.26 -8.21 -0.25
N SER A 19 7.55 -7.90 0.82
CA SER A 19 6.10 -8.05 0.76
C SER A 19 5.39 -6.77 0.32
N ALA A 20 5.98 -5.61 0.45
CA ALA A 20 5.36 -4.32 0.14
C ALA A 20 5.28 -4.09 -1.37
N LEU A 21 4.08 -3.76 -1.87
CA LEU A 21 3.88 -3.38 -3.28
C LEU A 21 4.25 -1.92 -3.54
N TYR A 22 4.13 -1.07 -2.55
CA TYR A 22 4.40 0.36 -2.64
C TYR A 22 5.42 0.75 -1.58
N THR A 23 6.27 1.72 -1.90
CA THR A 23 7.32 2.21 -1.00
C THR A 23 7.27 3.73 -0.93
N LYS A 24 8.07 4.31 -0.05
CA LYS A 24 8.18 5.76 0.08
C LYS A 24 8.70 6.46 -1.19
N LYS A 25 9.28 5.70 -2.10
CA LYS A 25 9.77 6.22 -3.40
C LYS A 25 8.65 6.39 -4.40
N ASP A 26 7.51 5.75 -4.18
CA ASP A 26 6.36 5.84 -5.08
C ASP A 26 5.54 7.08 -4.78
N VAL A 27 4.86 7.60 -5.81
CA VAL A 27 3.89 8.68 -5.65
C VAL A 27 2.66 8.20 -4.88
N VAL A 28 2.34 6.92 -4.98
CA VAL A 28 1.27 6.31 -4.19
C VAL A 28 1.59 6.45 -2.71
N VAL A 29 0.69 7.07 -1.95
CA VAL A 29 0.86 7.30 -0.52
C VAL A 29 0.47 6.03 0.24
N GLU A 30 1.39 5.51 1.04
CA GLU A 30 1.06 4.40 1.95
C GLU A 30 0.19 4.94 3.08
N LEU A 31 -1.05 4.48 3.14
CA LEU A 31 -2.02 4.89 4.14
C LEU A 31 -2.12 3.84 5.26
N ASN A 32 -2.26 4.33 6.47
CA ASN A 32 -2.38 3.51 7.67
C ASN A 32 -3.34 4.20 8.65
N PRO A 33 -3.70 3.58 9.79
CA PRO A 33 -4.61 4.21 10.75
C PRO A 33 -4.13 5.56 11.27
N ASP A 34 -2.82 5.81 11.30
CA ASP A 34 -2.28 7.06 11.86
C ASP A 34 -2.42 8.23 10.90
N ASN A 35 -2.39 7.98 9.59
CA ASN A 35 -2.39 9.07 8.60
C ASN A 35 -3.64 9.13 7.74
N PHE A 36 -4.50 8.11 7.76
CA PHE A 36 -5.66 8.03 6.86
C PHE A 36 -6.60 9.22 7.02
N ASP A 37 -7.02 9.52 8.23
CA ASP A 37 -7.96 10.60 8.49
C ASP A 37 -7.34 11.94 8.09
N HIS A 38 -6.10 12.18 8.48
CA HIS A 38 -5.40 13.41 8.18
C HIS A 38 -5.20 13.62 6.68
N ARG A 39 -4.80 12.57 5.96
CA ARG A 39 -4.49 12.68 4.53
C ARG A 39 -5.73 12.64 3.65
N VAL A 40 -6.69 11.82 3.98
CA VAL A 40 -7.87 11.56 3.12
C VAL A 40 -9.10 12.30 3.59
N LYS A 41 -9.53 12.07 4.84
CA LYS A 41 -10.77 12.66 5.33
C LYS A 41 -10.70 14.17 5.51
N ASP A 42 -9.57 14.66 6.01
CA ASP A 42 -9.41 16.08 6.30
C ASP A 42 -8.92 16.88 5.10
N SER A 43 -8.62 16.23 3.99
CA SER A 43 -8.20 16.92 2.78
C SER A 43 -9.41 17.58 2.12
N GLN A 44 -9.14 18.60 1.31
CA GLN A 44 -10.20 19.29 0.56
C GLN A 44 -10.25 18.85 -0.90
N GLY A 45 -9.78 17.67 -1.18
CA GLY A 45 -9.69 17.16 -2.52
C GLY A 45 -10.25 15.76 -2.66
N VAL A 46 -10.07 15.21 -3.84
CA VAL A 46 -10.46 13.85 -4.16
C VAL A 46 -9.29 12.91 -3.89
N TRP A 47 -9.59 11.78 -3.30
CA TRP A 47 -8.62 10.71 -3.10
C TRP A 47 -9.10 9.44 -3.76
N ILE A 48 -8.16 8.75 -4.41
CA ILE A 48 -8.34 7.39 -4.90
C ILE A 48 -7.53 6.49 -3.97
N VAL A 49 -8.19 5.50 -3.38
CA VAL A 49 -7.55 4.63 -2.40
C VAL A 49 -7.73 3.18 -2.82
N GLU A 50 -6.62 2.48 -2.95
CA GLU A 50 -6.60 1.04 -3.19
C GLU A 50 -6.42 0.30 -1.87
N PHE A 51 -7.31 -0.65 -1.62
CA PHE A 51 -7.18 -1.59 -0.50
C PHE A 51 -6.65 -2.90 -1.08
N TYR A 52 -5.48 -3.32 -0.65
CA TYR A 52 -4.78 -4.45 -1.25
C TYR A 52 -4.23 -5.43 -0.22
N ALA A 53 -3.78 -6.58 -0.70
CA ALA A 53 -2.99 -7.52 0.08
C ALA A 53 -1.72 -7.84 -0.71
N PRO A 54 -0.53 -7.88 -0.08
CA PRO A 54 0.74 -8.08 -0.80
C PRO A 54 0.84 -9.41 -1.53
N TRP A 55 0.14 -10.43 -1.04
CA TRP A 55 0.14 -11.77 -1.65
C TRP A 55 -0.88 -11.92 -2.78
N CYS A 56 -1.72 -10.94 -3.01
CA CYS A 56 -2.79 -10.99 -4.01
C CYS A 56 -2.22 -10.83 -5.42
N GLY A 57 -2.46 -11.80 -6.29
CA GLY A 57 -1.95 -11.77 -7.67
C GLY A 57 -2.47 -10.60 -8.48
N HIS A 58 -3.77 -10.30 -8.37
CA HIS A 58 -4.36 -9.15 -9.08
C HIS A 58 -3.80 -7.82 -8.57
N CYS A 59 -3.52 -7.73 -7.27
CA CYS A 59 -2.88 -6.53 -6.70
C CYS A 59 -1.47 -6.34 -7.24
N LYS A 60 -0.71 -7.43 -7.35
CA LYS A 60 0.65 -7.38 -7.92
C LYS A 60 0.62 -6.94 -9.39
N SER A 61 -0.35 -7.44 -10.15
CA SER A 61 -0.49 -7.06 -11.56
C SER A 61 -0.93 -5.61 -11.72
N LEU A 62 -1.76 -5.11 -10.82
CA LEU A 62 -2.24 -3.73 -10.86
C LEU A 62 -1.17 -2.73 -10.45
N ALA A 63 -0.27 -3.10 -9.54
CA ALA A 63 0.65 -2.16 -8.91
C ALA A 63 1.44 -1.28 -9.88
N PRO A 64 2.06 -1.81 -10.96
CA PRO A 64 2.77 -0.96 -11.91
C PRO A 64 1.88 0.09 -12.58
N GLU A 65 0.66 -0.30 -12.95
CA GLU A 65 -0.29 0.60 -13.59
C GLU A 65 -0.84 1.64 -12.60
N TYR A 66 -1.07 1.22 -11.37
CA TYR A 66 -1.52 2.12 -10.31
C TYR A 66 -0.46 3.20 -10.02
N LYS A 67 0.81 2.81 -10.01
CA LYS A 67 1.93 3.75 -9.85
C LYS A 67 2.00 4.75 -10.99
N LYS A 68 1.76 4.32 -12.22
CA LYS A 68 1.71 5.21 -13.39
C LYS A 68 0.56 6.20 -13.29
N ALA A 69 -0.60 5.72 -12.88
CA ALA A 69 -1.77 6.57 -12.68
C ALA A 69 -1.50 7.61 -11.59
N ALA A 70 -0.86 7.21 -10.50
CA ALA A 70 -0.51 8.13 -9.43
C ALA A 70 0.41 9.25 -9.90
N LYS A 71 1.39 8.93 -10.74
CA LYS A 71 2.28 9.95 -11.33
C LYS A 71 1.52 10.91 -12.22
N ALA A 72 0.63 10.39 -13.07
CA ALA A 72 -0.15 11.19 -13.99
C ALA A 72 -1.12 12.14 -13.25
N LEU A 73 -1.65 11.70 -12.11
CA LEU A 73 -2.63 12.45 -11.33
C LEU A 73 -2.00 13.29 -10.22
N ASN A 74 -0.68 13.24 -10.09
CA ASN A 74 0.02 13.96 -9.02
C ASN A 74 -0.28 15.46 -9.07
N GLY A 75 -0.69 16.02 -7.94
CA GLY A 75 -1.09 17.43 -7.86
C GLY A 75 -2.55 17.68 -8.22
N ILE A 76 -3.26 16.68 -8.77
CA ILE A 76 -4.68 16.81 -9.14
C ILE A 76 -5.57 16.07 -8.15
N VAL A 77 -5.26 14.79 -7.90
CA VAL A 77 -5.94 13.99 -6.87
C VAL A 77 -4.90 13.25 -6.03
N GLY A 78 -5.28 12.94 -4.80
CA GLY A 78 -4.46 12.07 -3.96
C GLY A 78 -4.64 10.62 -4.39
N VAL A 79 -3.55 9.87 -4.43
CA VAL A 79 -3.59 8.43 -4.75
C VAL A 79 -2.87 7.69 -3.65
N GLY A 80 -3.59 6.84 -2.97
CA GLY A 80 -3.07 6.10 -1.83
C GLY A 80 -3.39 4.63 -1.87
N ALA A 81 -2.78 3.88 -0.97
CA ALA A 81 -2.99 2.45 -0.85
C ALA A 81 -2.90 2.02 0.61
N VAL A 82 -3.76 1.08 0.99
CA VAL A 82 -3.80 0.49 2.33
C VAL A 82 -3.48 -0.99 2.23
N ASP A 83 -2.50 -1.43 2.98
CA ASP A 83 -2.19 -2.86 3.13
C ASP A 83 -3.17 -3.46 4.14
N CYS A 84 -4.11 -4.26 3.66
CA CYS A 84 -5.15 -4.86 4.50
C CYS A 84 -4.66 -6.07 5.29
N ASP A 85 -3.51 -6.61 4.92
CA ASP A 85 -2.89 -7.68 5.69
C ASP A 85 -2.37 -7.14 7.04
N VAL A 86 -1.87 -5.91 7.01
CA VAL A 86 -1.35 -5.21 8.19
C VAL A 86 -2.46 -4.43 8.91
N HIS A 87 -3.30 -3.71 8.16
CA HIS A 87 -4.30 -2.79 8.71
C HIS A 87 -5.72 -3.30 8.53
N LYS A 88 -5.99 -4.47 9.10
CA LYS A 88 -7.27 -5.19 8.94
C LYS A 88 -8.47 -4.38 9.42
N SER A 89 -8.35 -3.70 10.57
CA SER A 89 -9.42 -2.88 11.13
C SER A 89 -9.80 -1.74 10.20
N LEU A 90 -8.81 -1.05 9.65
CA LEU A 90 -9.06 0.06 8.73
C LEU A 90 -9.80 -0.42 7.49
N CYS A 91 -9.38 -1.53 6.91
CA CYS A 91 -10.06 -2.11 5.75
C CYS A 91 -11.47 -2.56 6.08
N GLY A 92 -11.68 -3.13 7.25
CA GLY A 92 -13.00 -3.53 7.72
C GLY A 92 -13.96 -2.35 7.86
N GLN A 93 -13.48 -1.19 8.31
CA GLN A 93 -14.28 0.02 8.43
C GLN A 93 -14.84 0.48 7.08
N TYR A 94 -14.12 0.22 6.00
CA TYR A 94 -14.53 0.60 4.66
C TYR A 94 -15.23 -0.52 3.88
N GLY A 95 -15.57 -1.61 4.55
CA GLY A 95 -16.33 -2.70 3.96
C GLY A 95 -15.58 -3.47 2.88
N VAL A 96 -14.26 -3.53 2.97
CA VAL A 96 -13.44 -4.25 1.99
C VAL A 96 -13.62 -5.75 2.16
N ARG A 97 -14.04 -6.43 1.09
CA ARG A 97 -14.31 -7.87 1.09
C ARG A 97 -13.45 -8.66 0.13
N GLY A 98 -12.69 -8.00 -0.70
CA GLY A 98 -11.83 -8.64 -1.69
C GLY A 98 -10.75 -7.69 -2.14
N PHE A 99 -9.76 -8.22 -2.86
CA PHE A 99 -8.60 -7.46 -3.26
C PHE A 99 -8.33 -7.59 -4.76
N PRO A 100 -7.95 -6.50 -5.41
CA PRO A 100 -7.94 -5.14 -4.88
C PRO A 100 -9.34 -4.54 -4.83
N THR A 101 -9.57 -3.62 -3.90
CA THR A 101 -10.76 -2.77 -3.88
C THR A 101 -10.30 -1.33 -4.01
N ILE A 102 -10.89 -0.59 -4.94
CA ILE A 102 -10.55 0.81 -5.17
C ILE A 102 -11.77 1.66 -4.82
N LYS A 103 -11.56 2.66 -3.98
CA LYS A 103 -12.61 3.60 -3.58
C LYS A 103 -12.15 5.01 -3.86
N VAL A 104 -13.13 5.86 -4.20
CA VAL A 104 -12.92 7.30 -4.43
C VAL A 104 -13.66 8.06 -3.34
N SER A 105 -12.99 9.00 -2.69
CA SER A 105 -13.58 9.81 -1.64
C SER A 105 -13.49 11.29 -1.96
N PHE A 106 -14.50 12.02 -1.53
CA PHE A 106 -14.62 13.46 -1.68
C PHE A 106 -14.73 14.10 -0.30
N THR A 107 -14.07 15.20 -0.12
CA THR A 107 -14.15 15.97 1.11
C THR A 107 -14.40 17.45 0.84
#